data_bb884edd3ca12d9156e14e064af0985b
#
_entry.id   bb884edd3ca12d9156e14e064af0985b
#
_cell.length_a   1.000
_cell.length_b   1.000
_cell.length_c   1.000
_cell.angle_alpha   90.00
_cell.angle_beta   90.00
_cell.angle_gamma   90.00
#
_symmetry.space_group_name_H-M   'P 1'
#
loop_
_entity.id
_entity.type
_entity.pdbx_description
1 polymer ?
#
loop_
_entity_poly.entity_id
_entity_poly.type
_entity_poly.pdbx_seq_one_letter_code
_entity_poly.pdbx_strand_id
1 'polypeptide(L)'
;GISQVLGSYYQKGVVESPSGTLDGKSTENDWQAVAYDAAKEGSTAKVLDKRLAKTDGQSTLTRIDGIITMNDYIASEVVKELDDLGYTGSAADINPQITISGIVGNITGKKDLSRDAVPDPIKSPENDNANDSSSSDDDADKDTFASDKDRDSQWPLVTGYGAYVSNIPSIVNGKQWMTGMEDRQTIATDIAQACAKLNKDEALNSMPSIRNSEVGGVKKIPTISEPLLAVSASNLKSALIDPGYISLADAGL
;
A
#
# COMPACT_ATOMS: atom_id res chain seq x y z
N GLY A 1 -7.10 7.17 13.82
CA GLY A 1 -6.80 6.11 12.85
C GLY A 1 -5.37 6.24 12.33
N ILE A 2 -5.14 6.92 11.20
CA ILE A 2 -3.81 6.96 10.54
C ILE A 2 -2.73 7.52 11.48
N SER A 3 -2.97 8.61 12.18
CA SER A 3 -2.05 9.21 13.15
C SER A 3 -1.63 8.25 14.26
N GLN A 4 -2.53 7.36 14.70
CA GLN A 4 -2.22 6.35 15.72
C GLN A 4 -1.26 5.27 15.21
N VAL A 5 -1.28 4.98 13.92
CA VAL A 5 -0.39 3.99 13.29
C VAL A 5 0.92 4.64 12.87
N LEU A 6 0.86 5.70 12.09
CA LEU A 6 2.04 6.32 11.48
C LEU A 6 2.76 7.32 12.38
N GLY A 7 2.06 7.93 13.34
CA GLY A 7 2.64 8.99 14.17
C GLY A 7 3.93 8.60 14.88
N SER A 8 4.03 7.34 15.34
CA SER A 8 5.25 6.85 16.00
C SER A 8 6.46 6.74 15.04
N TYR A 9 6.21 6.49 13.75
CA TYR A 9 7.27 6.44 12.73
C TYR A 9 7.77 7.84 12.38
N TYR A 10 6.85 8.81 12.27
CA TYR A 10 7.22 10.22 12.11
C TYR A 10 8.04 10.74 13.29
N GLN A 11 7.61 10.44 14.53
CA GLN A 11 8.33 10.85 15.74
C GLN A 11 9.75 10.26 15.83
N LYS A 12 9.96 9.07 15.30
CA LYS A 12 11.27 8.41 15.24
C LYS A 12 12.13 8.85 14.04
N GLY A 13 11.60 9.68 13.15
CA GLY A 13 12.27 10.08 11.92
C GLY A 13 12.46 8.96 10.89
N VAL A 14 11.70 7.85 11.02
CA VAL A 14 11.74 6.72 10.06
C VAL A 14 10.92 7.04 8.81
N VAL A 15 9.88 7.86 8.97
CA VAL A 15 9.00 8.32 7.89
C VAL A 15 8.95 9.84 7.95
N GLU A 16 9.01 10.46 6.79
CA GLU A 16 8.81 11.90 6.63
C GLU A 16 7.84 12.19 5.47
N SER A 17 7.21 13.34 5.50
CA SER A 17 6.38 13.81 4.38
C SER A 17 7.25 14.64 3.44
N PRO A 18 7.43 14.27 2.17
CA PRO A 18 8.25 15.03 1.22
C PRO A 18 7.80 16.48 1.06
N SER A 19 6.50 16.73 1.25
CA SER A 19 5.92 18.09 1.22
C SER A 19 6.16 18.91 2.50
N GLY A 20 6.74 18.31 3.55
CA GLY A 20 6.89 18.95 4.85
C GLY A 20 5.58 19.26 5.59
N THR A 21 4.42 18.75 5.09
CA THR A 21 3.11 19.02 5.70
C THR A 21 2.90 18.30 7.03
N LEU A 22 3.61 17.21 7.25
CA LEU A 22 3.63 16.45 8.50
C LEU A 22 5.07 16.11 8.86
N ASP A 23 5.36 16.14 10.16
CA ASP A 23 6.67 15.84 10.73
C ASP A 23 6.54 15.10 12.08
N GLY A 24 7.66 14.83 12.73
CA GLY A 24 7.70 14.14 14.04
C GLY A 24 7.06 14.93 15.19
N LYS A 25 6.71 16.20 15.01
CA LYS A 25 6.05 17.04 16.01
C LYS A 25 4.57 17.24 15.73
N SER A 26 4.07 16.73 14.61
CA SER A 26 2.70 16.89 14.16
C SER A 26 1.72 16.28 15.14
N THR A 27 0.72 17.07 15.54
CA THR A 27 -0.36 16.70 16.46
C THR A 27 -1.53 16.08 15.71
N GLU A 28 -2.53 15.54 16.43
CA GLU A 28 -3.77 15.04 15.84
C GLU A 28 -4.50 16.11 15.00
N ASN A 29 -4.44 17.37 15.43
CA ASN A 29 -5.05 18.50 14.69
C ASN A 29 -4.33 18.75 13.36
N ASP A 30 -3.00 18.60 13.33
CA ASP A 30 -2.22 18.75 12.08
C ASP A 30 -2.58 17.66 11.09
N TRP A 31 -2.76 16.41 11.56
CA TRP A 31 -3.23 15.31 10.73
C TRP A 31 -4.63 15.55 10.15
N GLN A 32 -5.51 16.20 10.91
CA GLN A 32 -6.84 16.57 10.42
C GLN A 32 -6.76 17.75 9.43
N ALA A 33 -5.88 18.70 9.66
CA ALA A 33 -5.73 19.90 8.83
C ALA A 33 -5.22 19.61 7.40
N VAL A 34 -4.52 18.48 7.19
CA VAL A 34 -4.05 18.07 5.85
C VAL A 34 -5.09 17.28 5.06
N ALA A 35 -6.26 16.98 5.66
CA ALA A 35 -7.35 16.30 4.98
C ALA A 35 -7.94 17.18 3.86
N TYR A 36 -8.45 16.53 2.84
CA TYR A 36 -9.15 17.18 1.72
C TYR A 36 -10.38 16.36 1.31
N ASP A 37 -11.30 16.99 0.61
CA ASP A 37 -12.50 16.33 0.09
C ASP A 37 -12.17 15.61 -1.22
N ALA A 38 -11.94 14.31 -1.13
CA ALA A 38 -11.63 13.46 -2.28
C ALA A 38 -12.85 13.18 -3.19
N ALA A 39 -14.08 13.48 -2.75
CA ALA A 39 -15.28 13.32 -3.59
C ALA A 39 -15.37 14.42 -4.67
N LYS A 40 -14.64 15.49 -4.51
CA LYS A 40 -14.60 16.58 -5.50
C LYS A 40 -13.66 16.20 -6.64
N GLU A 41 -14.20 16.14 -7.85
CA GLU A 41 -13.45 15.80 -9.07
C GLU A 41 -12.15 16.60 -9.22
N GLY A 42 -11.05 15.90 -9.50
CA GLY A 42 -9.73 16.49 -9.68
C GLY A 42 -9.10 17.05 -8.39
N SER A 43 -9.68 16.82 -7.21
CA SER A 43 -9.11 17.30 -5.95
C SER A 43 -7.85 16.54 -5.57
N THR A 44 -7.82 15.24 -5.81
CA THR A 44 -6.65 14.37 -5.56
C THR A 44 -5.46 14.83 -6.38
N ALA A 45 -5.64 15.01 -7.69
CA ALA A 45 -4.60 15.51 -8.60
C ALA A 45 -4.05 16.86 -8.13
N LYS A 46 -4.91 17.84 -7.83
CA LYS A 46 -4.49 19.16 -7.34
C LYS A 46 -3.71 19.13 -6.02
N VAL A 47 -4.12 18.23 -5.10
CA VAL A 47 -3.43 18.10 -3.82
C VAL A 47 -2.08 17.44 -4.01
N LEU A 48 -2.00 16.43 -4.88
CA LEU A 48 -0.77 15.72 -5.17
C LEU A 48 0.22 16.65 -5.89
N ASP A 49 -0.22 17.33 -6.96
CA ASP A 49 0.58 18.33 -7.67
C ASP A 49 1.15 19.38 -6.70
N LYS A 50 0.31 19.97 -5.85
CA LYS A 50 0.77 20.95 -4.86
C LYS A 50 1.82 20.39 -3.88
N ARG A 51 1.70 19.13 -3.50
CA ARG A 51 2.62 18.47 -2.54
C ARG A 51 3.93 18.04 -3.18
N LEU A 52 3.89 17.75 -4.49
CA LEU A 52 5.02 17.26 -5.27
C LEU A 52 5.55 18.28 -6.28
N ALA A 53 4.94 19.48 -6.33
CA ALA A 53 5.38 20.55 -7.21
C ALA A 53 6.87 20.81 -7.01
N LYS A 54 7.58 20.91 -8.13
CA LYS A 54 8.99 21.29 -8.12
C LYS A 54 9.14 22.66 -7.48
N THR A 55 10.04 22.77 -6.52
CA THR A 55 10.44 24.07 -6.01
C THR A 55 11.22 24.81 -7.09
N ASP A 56 11.05 26.13 -7.19
CA ASP A 56 11.78 26.96 -8.17
C ASP A 56 13.28 26.63 -8.18
N GLY A 57 13.79 26.22 -9.35
CA GLY A 57 15.18 25.84 -9.53
C GLY A 57 15.49 24.32 -9.40
N GLN A 58 14.51 23.49 -9.06
CA GLN A 58 14.69 22.03 -9.11
C GLN A 58 14.47 21.50 -10.54
N SER A 59 15.45 20.73 -11.03
CA SER A 59 15.34 20.02 -12.31
C SER A 59 14.74 18.62 -12.19
N THR A 60 14.70 18.08 -10.97
CA THR A 60 14.31 16.70 -10.67
C THR A 60 12.97 16.62 -9.98
N LEU A 61 12.29 15.49 -10.12
CA LEU A 61 11.03 15.19 -9.41
C LEU A 61 11.29 15.01 -7.92
N THR A 62 10.31 15.33 -7.09
CA THR A 62 10.35 15.02 -5.65
C THR A 62 10.39 13.52 -5.46
N ARG A 63 11.39 13.00 -4.76
CA ARG A 63 11.47 11.58 -4.45
C ARG A 63 10.35 11.18 -3.50
N ILE A 64 9.68 10.08 -3.82
CA ILE A 64 8.62 9.50 -3.01
C ILE A 64 8.85 7.99 -2.96
N ASP A 65 8.89 7.41 -1.76
CA ASP A 65 9.03 5.96 -1.59
C ASP A 65 7.67 5.26 -1.55
N GLY A 66 6.62 5.95 -1.06
CA GLY A 66 5.28 5.37 -0.99
C GLY A 66 4.16 6.39 -0.84
N ILE A 67 2.97 6.01 -1.32
CA ILE A 67 1.73 6.77 -1.19
C ILE A 67 0.65 5.82 -0.65
N ILE A 68 0.12 6.14 0.52
CA ILE A 68 -0.97 5.41 1.14
C ILE A 68 -2.28 6.10 0.75
N THR A 69 -3.12 5.42 -0.02
CA THR A 69 -4.44 5.92 -0.38
C THR A 69 -5.54 5.23 0.43
N MET A 70 -6.64 5.95 0.65
CA MET A 70 -7.75 5.46 1.48
C MET A 70 -8.66 4.45 0.75
N ASN A 71 -8.61 4.40 -0.57
CA ASN A 71 -9.33 3.44 -1.41
C ASN A 71 -8.74 3.39 -2.83
N ASP A 72 -9.19 2.42 -3.62
CA ASP A 72 -8.70 2.21 -4.98
C ASP A 72 -9.12 3.31 -5.96
N TYR A 73 -10.23 4.01 -5.72
CA TYR A 73 -10.60 5.16 -6.54
C TYR A 73 -9.54 6.26 -6.43
N ILE A 74 -9.13 6.61 -5.20
CA ILE A 74 -8.06 7.58 -4.98
C ILE A 74 -6.74 7.05 -5.53
N ALA A 75 -6.45 5.74 -5.40
CA ALA A 75 -5.25 5.14 -5.95
C ALA A 75 -5.18 5.32 -7.48
N SER A 76 -6.29 5.16 -8.21
CA SER A 76 -6.32 5.37 -9.66
C SER A 76 -6.06 6.83 -10.05
N GLU A 77 -6.60 7.79 -9.30
CA GLU A 77 -6.30 9.21 -9.51
C GLU A 77 -4.84 9.55 -9.23
N VAL A 78 -4.27 8.97 -8.16
CA VAL A 78 -2.84 9.13 -7.82
C VAL A 78 -1.95 8.54 -8.92
N VAL A 79 -2.24 7.34 -9.40
CA VAL A 79 -1.49 6.70 -10.50
C VAL A 79 -1.48 7.59 -11.75
N LYS A 80 -2.66 8.10 -12.12
CA LYS A 80 -2.76 9.01 -13.26
C LYS A 80 -1.95 10.28 -13.08
N GLU A 81 -2.05 10.92 -11.92
CA GLU A 81 -1.32 12.17 -11.64
C GLU A 81 0.19 11.97 -11.58
N LEU A 82 0.67 10.82 -11.08
CA LEU A 82 2.09 10.49 -11.11
C LEU A 82 2.62 10.35 -12.55
N ASP A 83 1.84 9.71 -13.45
CA ASP A 83 2.17 9.64 -14.87
C ASP A 83 2.21 11.05 -15.49
N ASP A 84 1.22 11.90 -15.20
CA ASP A 84 1.14 13.29 -15.69
C ASP A 84 2.30 14.16 -15.18
N LEU A 85 2.76 13.94 -13.95
CA LEU A 85 3.93 14.61 -13.36
C LEU A 85 5.27 14.08 -13.92
N GLY A 86 5.27 12.96 -14.63
CA GLY A 86 6.45 12.40 -15.27
C GLY A 86 7.21 11.37 -14.42
N TYR A 87 6.60 10.81 -13.37
CA TYR A 87 7.18 9.66 -12.68
C TYR A 87 7.17 8.44 -13.61
N THR A 88 8.26 7.69 -13.64
CA THR A 88 8.43 6.53 -14.53
C THR A 88 8.68 5.26 -13.72
N GLY A 89 8.59 4.10 -14.39
CA GLY A 89 8.80 2.81 -13.77
C GLY A 89 7.50 2.19 -13.22
N SER A 90 7.65 1.26 -12.31
CA SER A 90 6.56 0.55 -11.64
C SER A 90 7.00 0.05 -10.27
N ALA A 91 6.08 -0.36 -9.42
CA ALA A 91 6.38 -0.96 -8.12
C ALA A 91 7.22 -2.25 -8.25
N ALA A 92 7.21 -2.90 -9.43
CA ALA A 92 8.06 -4.04 -9.73
C ALA A 92 9.53 -3.67 -9.91
N ASP A 93 9.83 -2.44 -10.29
CA ASP A 93 11.21 -1.97 -10.49
C ASP A 93 11.93 -1.70 -9.16
N ILE A 94 11.17 -1.47 -8.09
CA ILE A 94 11.71 -1.29 -6.73
C ILE A 94 12.28 -2.61 -6.20
N ASN A 95 11.76 -3.72 -6.70
CA ASN A 95 12.28 -5.05 -6.43
C ASN A 95 12.77 -5.70 -7.73
N PRO A 96 14.08 -5.72 -8.01
CA PRO A 96 14.63 -6.30 -9.22
C PRO A 96 14.34 -7.81 -9.39
N GLN A 97 13.91 -8.48 -8.33
CA GLN A 97 13.48 -9.89 -8.41
C GLN A 97 12.04 -10.05 -8.90
N ILE A 98 11.24 -9.00 -8.90
CA ILE A 98 9.86 -9.00 -9.37
C ILE A 98 9.80 -8.25 -10.70
N THR A 99 9.96 -8.97 -11.79
CA THR A 99 9.75 -8.41 -13.13
C THR A 99 8.27 -8.47 -13.52
N ILE A 100 7.82 -7.58 -14.39
CA ILE A 100 6.45 -7.60 -14.93
C ILE A 100 6.14 -8.96 -15.56
N SER A 101 7.07 -9.53 -16.33
CA SER A 101 6.90 -10.88 -16.91
C SER A 101 6.83 -11.98 -15.85
N GLY A 102 7.54 -11.83 -14.74
CA GLY A 102 7.45 -12.74 -13.59
C GLY A 102 6.11 -12.66 -12.89
N ILE A 103 5.56 -11.46 -12.73
CA ILE A 103 4.23 -11.21 -12.16
C ILE A 103 3.16 -11.87 -13.03
N VAL A 104 3.15 -11.60 -14.33
CA VAL A 104 2.20 -12.22 -15.27
C VAL A 104 2.36 -13.74 -15.30
N GLY A 105 3.60 -14.25 -15.28
CA GLY A 105 3.87 -15.68 -15.20
C GLY A 105 3.31 -16.34 -13.95
N ASN A 106 3.39 -15.68 -12.80
CA ASN A 106 2.81 -16.15 -11.54
C ASN A 106 1.27 -16.15 -11.59
N ILE A 107 0.67 -15.05 -12.00
CA ILE A 107 -0.79 -14.89 -12.10
C ILE A 107 -1.40 -15.94 -13.05
N THR A 108 -0.73 -16.20 -14.17
CA THR A 108 -1.19 -17.22 -15.15
C THR A 108 -0.86 -18.66 -14.74
N GLY A 109 -0.23 -18.85 -13.58
CA GLY A 109 0.16 -20.19 -13.08
C GLY A 109 1.38 -20.81 -13.78
N LYS A 110 2.11 -20.02 -14.57
CA LYS A 110 3.32 -20.49 -15.27
C LYS A 110 4.57 -20.47 -14.39
N LYS A 111 4.55 -19.69 -13.32
CA LYS A 111 5.67 -19.54 -12.39
C LYS A 111 5.15 -19.13 -11.02
N ASP A 112 5.47 -19.89 -9.98
CA ASP A 112 5.22 -19.47 -8.60
C ASP A 112 6.34 -18.52 -8.15
N LEU A 113 5.94 -17.33 -7.71
CA LEU A 113 6.82 -16.45 -6.94
C LEU A 113 6.75 -16.92 -5.48
N SER A 114 7.85 -17.44 -4.95
CA SER A 114 7.88 -17.86 -3.55
C SER A 114 7.69 -16.64 -2.62
N ARG A 115 6.94 -16.85 -1.53
CA ARG A 115 6.68 -15.81 -0.50
C ARG A 115 7.94 -15.27 0.19
N ASP A 116 9.06 -15.97 0.06
CA ASP A 116 10.33 -15.63 0.71
C ASP A 116 11.08 -14.46 0.06
N ALA A 117 10.54 -13.93 -1.05
CA ALA A 117 11.15 -12.86 -1.83
C ALA A 117 10.44 -11.50 -1.65
N VAL A 118 9.91 -11.18 -0.47
CA VAL A 118 9.65 -9.77 -0.14
C VAL A 118 10.99 -9.17 0.25
N PRO A 119 11.58 -8.29 -0.57
CA PRO A 119 12.86 -7.69 -0.22
C PRO A 119 12.72 -6.85 1.04
N ASP A 120 13.78 -6.83 1.82
CA ASP A 120 13.91 -5.82 2.86
C ASP A 120 13.68 -4.43 2.25
N PRO A 121 12.96 -3.53 2.94
CA PRO A 121 12.79 -2.17 2.47
C PRO A 121 14.16 -1.56 2.18
N ILE A 122 14.28 -0.91 1.03
CA ILE A 122 15.52 -0.22 0.64
C ILE A 122 15.89 0.70 1.80
N LYS A 123 17.05 0.46 2.40
CA LYS A 123 17.55 1.32 3.48
C LYS A 123 17.61 2.74 2.92
N SER A 124 16.96 3.68 3.60
CA SER A 124 17.16 5.10 3.32
C SER A 124 18.66 5.38 3.31
N PRO A 125 19.19 6.22 2.40
CA PRO A 125 20.59 6.61 2.46
C PRO A 125 20.84 7.22 3.84
N GLU A 126 21.53 6.48 4.69
CA GLU A 126 22.02 7.00 5.97
C GLU A 126 22.94 8.17 5.66
N ASN A 127 22.75 9.27 6.37
CA ASN A 127 23.70 10.37 6.41
C ASN A 127 25.08 9.77 6.75
N ASP A 128 25.97 9.73 5.80
CA ASP A 128 27.38 9.34 5.98
C ASP A 128 28.11 10.36 6.87
N ASN A 129 27.88 10.28 8.18
CA ASN A 129 28.68 10.90 9.20
C ASN A 129 28.75 9.99 10.43
N ALA A 130 29.25 8.79 10.25
CA ALA A 130 29.81 7.99 11.33
C ALA A 130 30.99 7.20 10.77
N ASN A 131 32.17 7.72 11.09
CA ASN A 131 33.45 7.09 10.94
C ASN A 131 33.47 5.79 11.74
N ASP A 132 33.44 4.64 11.07
CA ASP A 132 33.98 3.42 11.67
C ASP A 132 34.62 2.53 10.62
N SER A 133 35.92 2.37 10.80
CA SER A 133 36.80 1.54 10.04
C SER A 133 36.78 0.12 10.59
N SER A 134 36.28 -0.83 9.85
CA SER A 134 36.74 -2.21 9.95
C SER A 134 36.55 -2.95 8.62
N SER A 135 37.68 -3.28 8.04
CA SER A 135 37.90 -4.12 6.88
C SER A 135 37.40 -5.55 7.07
N SER A 136 36.70 -6.09 6.09
CA SER A 136 36.87 -7.48 5.67
C SER A 136 36.42 -7.65 4.23
N ASP A 137 37.40 -8.07 3.42
CA ASP A 137 37.24 -8.52 2.04
C ASP A 137 36.22 -9.66 1.97
N ASP A 138 35.25 -9.55 1.04
CA ASP A 138 34.80 -10.69 0.24
C ASP A 138 34.11 -10.19 -1.02
N ASP A 139 34.57 -10.71 -2.16
CA ASP A 139 34.06 -10.51 -3.50
C ASP A 139 32.57 -10.90 -3.60
N ALA A 140 31.70 -9.95 -3.89
CA ALA A 140 30.38 -10.23 -4.44
C ALA A 140 29.89 -9.06 -5.29
N ASP A 141 29.67 -9.36 -6.55
CA ASP A 141 28.84 -8.68 -7.56
C ASP A 141 28.63 -7.16 -7.39
N LYS A 142 29.36 -6.42 -8.19
CA LYS A 142 29.03 -5.03 -8.54
C LYS A 142 27.70 -5.02 -9.30
N ASP A 143 26.60 -5.05 -8.57
CA ASP A 143 25.32 -4.60 -9.08
C ASP A 143 25.48 -3.11 -9.42
N THR A 144 25.43 -2.82 -10.70
CA THR A 144 25.37 -1.48 -11.27
C THR A 144 24.08 -0.84 -10.81
N PHE A 145 24.13 -0.18 -9.65
CA PHE A 145 23.02 0.67 -9.21
C PHE A 145 22.78 1.75 -10.26
N ALA A 146 21.50 1.89 -10.65
CA ALA A 146 21.02 2.96 -11.51
C ALA A 146 21.60 4.31 -11.07
N SER A 147 21.93 5.18 -12.02
CA SER A 147 22.48 6.51 -11.73
C SER A 147 21.52 7.30 -10.83
N ASP A 148 22.04 8.29 -10.08
CA ASP A 148 21.18 9.14 -9.23
C ASP A 148 20.02 9.79 -10.00
N LYS A 149 20.18 10.02 -11.32
CA LYS A 149 19.10 10.51 -12.20
C LYS A 149 17.96 9.53 -12.37
N ASP A 150 18.23 8.21 -12.35
CA ASP A 150 17.19 7.18 -12.48
C ASP A 150 16.44 6.97 -11.16
N ARG A 151 17.03 7.35 -10.01
CA ARG A 151 16.38 7.29 -8.70
C ARG A 151 15.35 8.39 -8.50
N ASP A 152 15.57 9.57 -9.08
CA ASP A 152 14.71 10.74 -8.89
C ASP A 152 13.36 10.62 -9.63
N SER A 153 13.23 9.68 -10.57
CA SER A 153 12.01 9.43 -11.33
C SER A 153 11.34 8.08 -10.99
N GLN A 154 11.79 7.41 -9.94
CA GLN A 154 11.31 6.08 -9.57
C GLN A 154 9.86 6.11 -9.11
N TRP A 155 9.07 5.11 -9.58
CA TRP A 155 7.67 4.96 -9.22
C TRP A 155 7.49 4.56 -7.75
N PRO A 156 6.65 5.27 -6.96
CA PRO A 156 6.44 4.94 -5.57
C PRO A 156 5.57 3.69 -5.37
N LEU A 157 5.62 3.11 -4.17
CA LEU A 157 4.66 2.10 -3.75
C LEU A 157 3.30 2.75 -3.50
N VAL A 158 2.33 2.55 -4.40
CA VAL A 158 0.97 3.05 -4.25
C VAL A 158 0.10 1.95 -3.65
N THR A 159 -0.47 2.18 -2.46
CA THR A 159 -1.43 1.26 -1.85
C THR A 159 -2.85 1.70 -2.10
N GLY A 160 -3.81 0.78 -1.99
CA GLY A 160 -5.23 1.06 -2.12
C GLY A 160 -6.07 0.23 -1.15
N TYR A 161 -7.39 0.34 -1.26
CA TYR A 161 -8.34 -0.42 -0.47
C TYR A 161 -9.65 -0.60 -1.24
N GLY A 162 -10.21 -1.79 -1.18
CA GLY A 162 -11.51 -2.13 -1.75
C GLY A 162 -11.45 -3.19 -2.85
N ALA A 163 -10.27 -3.49 -3.37
CA ALA A 163 -10.05 -4.48 -4.46
C ALA A 163 -11.00 -4.23 -5.64
N TYR A 164 -11.04 -2.99 -6.14
CA TYR A 164 -11.90 -2.63 -7.27
C TYR A 164 -11.39 -3.29 -8.55
N VAL A 165 -12.29 -3.94 -9.29
CA VAL A 165 -11.96 -4.62 -10.54
C VAL A 165 -11.24 -3.69 -11.53
N SER A 166 -11.65 -2.42 -11.60
CA SER A 166 -11.01 -1.41 -12.43
C SER A 166 -9.55 -1.12 -12.12
N ASN A 167 -9.10 -1.42 -10.90
CA ASN A 167 -7.73 -1.17 -10.44
C ASN A 167 -6.82 -2.40 -10.60
N ILE A 168 -7.39 -3.59 -10.81
CA ILE A 168 -6.61 -4.83 -10.92
C ILE A 168 -5.55 -4.76 -12.03
N PRO A 169 -5.84 -4.22 -13.23
CA PRO A 169 -4.80 -4.03 -14.25
C PRO A 169 -3.63 -3.14 -13.77
N SER A 170 -3.90 -2.15 -12.92
CA SER A 170 -2.83 -1.32 -12.34
C SER A 170 -1.97 -2.05 -11.32
N ILE A 171 -2.52 -3.05 -10.63
CA ILE A 171 -1.74 -3.94 -9.76
C ILE A 171 -0.89 -4.88 -10.61
N VAL A 172 -1.44 -5.43 -11.69
CA VAL A 172 -0.73 -6.34 -12.61
C VAL A 172 0.45 -5.64 -13.29
N ASN A 173 0.30 -4.41 -13.72
CA ASN A 173 1.37 -3.64 -14.38
C ASN A 173 2.31 -2.92 -13.39
N GLY A 174 2.10 -3.08 -12.09
CA GLY A 174 2.95 -2.52 -11.04
C GLY A 174 2.77 -1.02 -10.77
N LYS A 175 1.78 -0.37 -11.38
CA LYS A 175 1.46 1.05 -11.09
C LYS A 175 0.80 1.24 -9.73
N GLN A 176 0.00 0.27 -9.30
CA GLN A 176 -0.48 0.16 -7.93
C GLN A 176 0.16 -1.09 -7.30
N TRP A 177 0.82 -0.95 -6.18
CA TRP A 177 1.53 -2.06 -5.54
C TRP A 177 0.59 -3.09 -4.93
N MET A 178 -0.44 -2.63 -4.20
CA MET A 178 -1.38 -3.51 -3.53
C MET A 178 -2.72 -2.82 -3.26
N THR A 179 -3.74 -3.63 -2.98
CA THR A 179 -5.01 -3.19 -2.40
C THR A 179 -5.37 -4.04 -1.19
N GLY A 180 -6.03 -3.42 -0.19
CA GLY A 180 -6.64 -4.14 0.91
C GLY A 180 -8.02 -4.67 0.49
N MET A 181 -8.27 -5.95 0.69
CA MET A 181 -9.56 -6.59 0.41
C MET A 181 -10.23 -7.04 1.70
N GLU A 182 -11.53 -6.75 1.85
CA GLU A 182 -12.39 -7.41 2.82
C GLU A 182 -13.02 -8.66 2.20
N ASP A 183 -12.94 -9.78 2.91
CA ASP A 183 -13.70 -10.98 2.51
C ASP A 183 -15.20 -10.81 2.84
N ARG A 184 -15.90 -10.15 1.90
CA ARG A 184 -17.32 -9.82 2.05
C ARG A 184 -18.20 -11.06 2.13
N GLN A 185 -17.80 -12.19 1.56
CA GLN A 185 -18.55 -13.45 1.63
C GLN A 185 -18.49 -14.02 3.04
N THR A 186 -17.30 -14.07 3.62
CA THR A 186 -17.11 -14.50 5.01
C THR A 186 -17.84 -13.55 5.98
N ILE A 187 -17.72 -12.24 5.81
CA ILE A 187 -18.42 -11.25 6.63
C ILE A 187 -19.93 -11.45 6.54
N ALA A 188 -20.50 -11.59 5.34
CA ALA A 188 -21.94 -11.81 5.15
C ALA A 188 -22.42 -13.12 5.80
N THR A 189 -21.61 -14.18 5.68
CA THR A 189 -21.89 -15.47 6.30
C THR A 189 -21.91 -15.35 7.83
N ASP A 190 -20.93 -14.68 8.40
CA ASP A 190 -20.82 -14.48 9.85
C ASP A 190 -21.95 -13.59 10.39
N ILE A 191 -22.33 -12.54 9.67
CA ILE A 191 -23.50 -11.74 10.02
C ILE A 191 -24.76 -12.60 10.04
N ALA A 192 -24.99 -13.44 9.01
CA ALA A 192 -26.14 -14.32 8.94
C ALA A 192 -26.15 -15.33 10.10
N GLN A 193 -25.01 -15.92 10.44
CA GLN A 193 -24.85 -16.83 11.57
C GLN A 193 -25.11 -16.12 12.90
N ALA A 194 -24.59 -14.92 13.09
CA ALA A 194 -24.82 -14.12 14.29
C ALA A 194 -26.33 -13.81 14.46
N CYS A 195 -27.01 -13.40 13.39
CA CYS A 195 -28.46 -13.17 13.41
C CYS A 195 -29.25 -14.45 13.76
N ALA A 196 -28.87 -15.60 13.18
CA ALA A 196 -29.51 -16.88 13.47
C ALA A 196 -29.35 -17.30 14.94
N LYS A 197 -28.15 -17.08 15.52
CA LYS A 197 -27.91 -17.35 16.94
C LYS A 197 -28.71 -16.44 17.86
N LEU A 198 -28.68 -15.14 17.59
CA LEU A 198 -29.45 -14.17 18.37
C LEU A 198 -30.96 -14.46 18.34
N ASN A 199 -31.49 -14.91 17.19
CA ASN A 199 -32.90 -15.29 17.07
C ASN A 199 -33.28 -16.55 17.88
N LYS A 200 -32.26 -17.34 18.31
CA LYS A 200 -32.43 -18.54 19.15
C LYS A 200 -31.99 -18.31 20.59
N ASP A 201 -31.70 -17.07 20.97
CA ASP A 201 -31.12 -16.72 22.27
C ASP A 201 -29.79 -17.43 22.57
N GLU A 202 -29.04 -17.80 21.54
CA GLU A 202 -27.71 -18.43 21.67
C GLU A 202 -26.61 -17.38 21.81
N ALA A 203 -25.56 -17.70 22.59
CA ALA A 203 -24.45 -16.81 22.80
C ALA A 203 -23.56 -16.69 21.55
N LEU A 204 -23.10 -15.48 21.22
CA LEU A 204 -22.24 -15.18 20.06
C LEU A 204 -20.77 -15.59 20.27
N ASN A 205 -20.32 -15.75 21.52
CA ASN A 205 -18.93 -16.06 21.87
C ASN A 205 -18.43 -17.42 21.37
N SER A 206 -19.32 -18.26 20.84
CA SER A 206 -18.97 -19.52 20.18
C SER A 206 -18.53 -19.35 18.73
N MET A 207 -18.68 -18.16 18.15
CA MET A 207 -18.27 -17.88 16.78
C MET A 207 -16.78 -17.47 16.74
N PRO A 208 -15.96 -18.07 15.85
CA PRO A 208 -14.52 -17.78 15.78
C PRO A 208 -14.20 -16.34 15.41
N SER A 209 -15.06 -15.67 14.62
CA SER A 209 -14.90 -14.29 14.17
C SER A 209 -15.31 -13.26 15.23
N ILE A 210 -15.94 -13.67 16.34
CA ILE A 210 -16.34 -12.75 17.41
C ILE A 210 -15.15 -12.42 18.32
N ARG A 211 -14.91 -11.12 18.45
CA ARG A 211 -13.96 -10.53 19.41
C ARG A 211 -14.68 -9.51 20.27
N ASN A 212 -14.21 -9.33 21.50
CA ASN A 212 -14.69 -8.23 22.33
C ASN A 212 -13.90 -6.97 22.00
N SER A 213 -14.59 -5.94 21.58
CA SER A 213 -14.02 -4.63 21.26
C SER A 213 -14.56 -3.54 22.19
N GLU A 214 -13.83 -2.43 22.26
CA GLU A 214 -14.28 -1.20 22.88
C GLU A 214 -14.74 -0.25 21.78
N VAL A 215 -15.98 0.19 21.82
CA VAL A 215 -16.55 1.12 20.85
C VAL A 215 -17.26 2.25 21.60
N GLY A 216 -16.87 3.50 21.35
CA GLY A 216 -17.48 4.66 21.97
C GLY A 216 -17.39 4.68 23.51
N GLY A 217 -16.31 4.10 24.08
CA GLY A 217 -16.13 3.97 25.53
C GLY A 217 -16.87 2.79 26.18
N VAL A 218 -17.68 2.05 25.43
CA VAL A 218 -18.33 0.82 25.90
C VAL A 218 -17.41 -0.36 25.67
N LYS A 219 -17.04 -1.04 26.75
CA LYS A 219 -16.14 -2.20 26.75
C LYS A 219 -16.87 -3.50 26.50
N LYS A 220 -16.19 -4.47 25.92
CA LYS A 220 -16.67 -5.84 25.71
C LYS A 220 -17.90 -5.95 24.81
N ILE A 221 -17.93 -5.15 23.73
CA ILE A 221 -18.96 -5.31 22.71
C ILE A 221 -18.54 -6.48 21.81
N PRO A 222 -19.38 -7.54 21.66
CA PRO A 222 -19.13 -8.60 20.69
C PRO A 222 -19.10 -8.01 19.28
N THR A 223 -17.97 -8.15 18.60
CA THR A 223 -17.73 -7.56 17.29
C THR A 223 -17.25 -8.65 16.34
N ILE A 224 -17.85 -8.75 15.16
CA ILE A 224 -17.32 -9.55 14.06
C ILE A 224 -16.05 -8.86 13.56
N SER A 225 -14.93 -9.58 13.58
CA SER A 225 -13.62 -9.06 13.18
C SER A 225 -12.98 -10.02 12.21
N GLU A 226 -12.96 -9.62 10.94
CA GLU A 226 -12.25 -10.33 9.89
C GLU A 226 -10.99 -9.55 9.49
N PRO A 227 -9.86 -10.24 9.27
CA PRO A 227 -8.63 -9.60 8.84
C PRO A 227 -8.76 -9.09 7.39
N LEU A 228 -8.13 -7.96 7.11
CA LEU A 228 -7.92 -7.52 5.73
C LEU A 228 -6.91 -8.43 5.04
N LEU A 229 -7.21 -8.81 3.81
CA LEU A 229 -6.28 -9.47 2.92
C LEU A 229 -5.55 -8.43 2.07
N ALA A 230 -4.22 -8.41 2.14
CA ALA A 230 -3.41 -7.61 1.24
C ALA A 230 -3.29 -8.36 -0.11
N VAL A 231 -3.83 -7.77 -1.17
CA VAL A 231 -3.77 -8.31 -2.53
C VAL A 231 -2.76 -7.50 -3.34
N SER A 232 -1.75 -8.18 -3.85
CA SER A 232 -0.73 -7.64 -4.75
C SER A 232 -0.58 -8.57 -5.95
N ALA A 233 0.24 -8.20 -6.93
CA ALA A 233 0.51 -9.06 -8.08
C ALA A 233 1.03 -10.45 -7.69
N SER A 234 1.72 -10.58 -6.55
CA SER A 234 2.30 -11.84 -6.10
C SER A 234 1.28 -12.89 -5.64
N ASN A 235 0.12 -12.46 -5.11
CA ASN A 235 -0.93 -13.34 -4.61
C ASN A 235 -2.30 -13.14 -5.26
N LEU A 236 -2.39 -12.31 -6.30
CA LEU A 236 -3.65 -11.97 -6.97
C LEU A 236 -4.40 -13.21 -7.46
N LYS A 237 -3.67 -14.19 -8.02
CA LYS A 237 -4.27 -15.44 -8.49
C LYS A 237 -4.99 -16.19 -7.36
N SER A 238 -4.28 -16.48 -6.28
CA SER A 238 -4.83 -17.24 -5.14
C SER A 238 -5.85 -16.45 -4.33
N ALA A 239 -5.76 -15.11 -4.34
CA ALA A 239 -6.64 -14.25 -3.57
C ALA A 239 -7.95 -13.91 -4.30
N LEU A 240 -7.91 -13.75 -5.62
CA LEU A 240 -9.06 -13.24 -6.38
C LEU A 240 -9.53 -14.16 -7.51
N ILE A 241 -8.59 -14.80 -8.26
CA ILE A 241 -8.94 -15.59 -9.45
C ILE A 241 -9.38 -17.00 -9.06
N ASP A 242 -8.59 -17.72 -8.27
CA ASP A 242 -8.90 -19.11 -7.87
C ASP A 242 -10.21 -19.21 -7.05
N PRO A 243 -10.52 -18.25 -6.13
CA PRO A 243 -11.81 -18.23 -5.46
C PRO A 243 -12.98 -17.79 -6.36
N GLY A 244 -12.69 -17.27 -7.56
CA GLY A 244 -13.72 -16.85 -8.51
C GLY A 244 -14.29 -15.44 -8.25
N TYR A 245 -13.59 -14.58 -7.53
CA TYR A 245 -13.99 -13.17 -7.36
C TYR A 245 -13.87 -12.39 -8.67
N ILE A 246 -12.84 -12.66 -9.46
CA ILE A 246 -12.60 -12.08 -10.79
C ILE A 246 -12.13 -13.15 -11.78
N SER A 247 -12.26 -12.86 -13.07
CA SER A 247 -11.66 -13.63 -14.15
C SER A 247 -10.26 -13.12 -14.52
N LEU A 248 -9.51 -13.90 -15.33
CA LEU A 248 -8.24 -13.43 -15.90
C LEU A 248 -8.45 -12.19 -16.80
N ALA A 249 -9.56 -12.14 -17.55
CA ALA A 249 -9.88 -10.98 -18.37
C ALA A 249 -10.10 -9.70 -17.55
N ASP A 250 -10.67 -9.80 -16.36
CA ASP A 250 -10.83 -8.66 -15.44
C ASP A 250 -9.47 -8.15 -14.93
N ALA A 251 -8.47 -9.02 -14.88
CA ALA A 251 -7.08 -8.66 -14.53
C ALA A 251 -6.29 -8.07 -15.72
N GLY A 252 -6.89 -8.00 -16.91
CA GLY A 252 -6.20 -7.54 -18.11
C GLY A 252 -5.24 -8.56 -18.73
N LEU A 253 -5.46 -9.86 -18.51
CA LEU A 253 -4.63 -11.00 -18.92
C LEU A 253 -5.30 -11.90 -19.94
#